data_09f5c771235e42882d5071a914ef23a9
#
_entry.id   09f5c771235e42882d5071a914ef23a9
#
_cell.length_a   1.000
_cell.length_b   1.000
_cell.length_c   1.000
_cell.angle_alpha   90.00
_cell.angle_beta   90.00
_cell.angle_gamma   90.00
#
_symmetry.space_group_name_H-M   'P 1'
#
loop_
_entity.id
_entity.type
_entity.pdbx_description
1 polymer ?
#
loop_
_entity_poly.entity_id
_entity_poly.type
_entity_poly.pdbx_seq_one_letter_code
_entity_poly.pdbx_strand_id
1 'polypeptide(L)'
;MLYKLAKSVLFQMQPETAHHLIMENLDWVTSFGLHKLLTHTPPEDPVEVMGIRFPNTIGLAAGMDKDGERVSAFGALGFGHVEIGTITPLAQPGNAKPRCFRVIPAEGIINRMGFNNEGCDKVLKNLKSADAFKLRGGVLGINIGKNAVTQIGRAHV
;
A
#
# COMPACT_ATOMS: atom_id res chain seq x y z
N MET A 1 24.28 3.32 -0.18
CA MET A 1 24.91 2.36 0.76
C MET A 1 23.87 1.81 1.75
N LEU A 2 23.13 2.67 2.42
CA LEU A 2 22.14 2.30 3.45
C LEU A 2 21.01 1.39 2.93
N TYR A 3 20.47 1.68 1.73
CA TYR A 3 19.46 0.84 1.09
C TYR A 3 19.92 -0.62 0.86
N LYS A 4 21.18 -0.81 0.40
CA LYS A 4 21.70 -2.17 0.16
C LYS A 4 21.80 -2.97 1.46
N LEU A 5 22.20 -2.31 2.56
CA LEU A 5 22.28 -2.92 3.88
C LEU A 5 20.88 -3.29 4.39
N ALA A 6 19.93 -2.36 4.34
CA ALA A 6 18.54 -2.60 4.73
C ALA A 6 17.91 -3.73 3.92
N LYS A 7 18.11 -3.75 2.58
CA LYS A 7 17.66 -4.83 1.69
C LYS A 7 18.24 -6.17 2.13
N SER A 8 19.53 -6.25 2.44
CA SER A 8 20.20 -7.50 2.86
C SER A 8 19.57 -8.06 4.14
N VAL A 9 19.29 -7.21 5.12
CA VAL A 9 18.65 -7.62 6.39
C VAL A 9 17.22 -8.08 6.15
N LEU A 10 16.42 -7.29 5.43
CA LEU A 10 15.01 -7.61 5.15
C LEU A 10 14.85 -8.88 4.31
N PHE A 11 15.84 -9.20 3.47
CA PHE A 11 15.78 -10.39 2.63
C PHE A 11 16.09 -11.69 3.39
N GLN A 12 16.62 -11.62 4.62
CA GLN A 12 16.72 -12.77 5.51
C GLN A 12 15.38 -13.17 6.14
N MET A 13 14.42 -12.24 6.13
CA MET A 13 13.11 -12.46 6.73
C MET A 13 12.12 -13.00 5.70
N GLN A 14 11.08 -13.69 6.16
CA GLN A 14 9.92 -14.03 5.34
C GLN A 14 9.33 -12.76 4.70
N PRO A 15 8.91 -12.77 3.41
CA PRO A 15 8.46 -11.57 2.72
C PRO A 15 7.32 -10.83 3.44
N GLU A 16 6.33 -11.56 3.93
CA GLU A 16 5.17 -10.98 4.61
C GLU A 16 5.55 -10.40 5.99
N THR A 17 6.49 -11.03 6.70
CA THR A 17 7.03 -10.50 7.97
C THR A 17 7.82 -9.20 7.74
N ALA A 18 8.66 -9.16 6.69
CA ALA A 18 9.40 -7.95 6.33
C ALA A 18 8.45 -6.81 5.94
N HIS A 19 7.34 -7.13 5.23
CA HIS A 19 6.30 -6.16 4.88
C HIS A 19 5.66 -5.57 6.15
N HIS A 20 5.19 -6.41 7.08
CA HIS A 20 4.59 -5.95 8.34
C HIS A 20 5.55 -5.06 9.15
N LEU A 21 6.81 -5.48 9.29
CA LEU A 21 7.82 -4.69 10.00
C LEU A 21 7.97 -3.28 9.42
N ILE A 22 8.01 -3.15 8.09
CA ILE A 22 8.11 -1.84 7.44
C ILE A 22 6.83 -1.04 7.66
N MET A 23 5.66 -1.64 7.45
CA MET A 23 4.38 -0.95 7.57
C MET A 23 4.14 -0.44 8.98
N GLU A 24 4.41 -1.22 10.01
CA GLU A 24 4.24 -0.84 11.41
C GLU A 24 5.12 0.35 11.81
N ASN A 25 6.30 0.48 11.21
CA ASN A 25 7.26 1.55 11.54
C ASN A 25 7.19 2.77 10.61
N LEU A 26 6.43 2.70 9.53
CA LEU A 26 6.44 3.71 8.48
C LEU A 26 5.96 5.08 8.98
N ASP A 27 4.89 5.13 9.78
CA ASP A 27 4.39 6.38 10.36
C ASP A 27 5.42 7.04 11.27
N TRP A 28 6.10 6.24 12.08
CA TRP A 28 7.15 6.75 12.95
C TRP A 28 8.30 7.35 12.12
N VAL A 29 8.80 6.62 11.11
CA VAL A 29 9.86 7.08 10.21
C VAL A 29 9.48 8.39 9.50
N THR A 30 8.24 8.50 9.05
CA THR A 30 7.78 9.70 8.34
C THR A 30 7.49 10.87 9.26
N SER A 31 6.94 10.64 10.45
CA SER A 31 6.64 11.68 11.45
C SER A 31 7.91 12.35 11.99
N PHE A 32 8.98 11.60 12.20
CA PHE A 32 10.28 12.15 12.59
C PHE A 32 11.11 12.69 11.41
N GLY A 33 10.59 12.64 10.20
CA GLY A 33 11.27 13.14 9.01
C GLY A 33 12.48 12.31 8.57
N LEU A 34 12.69 11.11 9.14
CA LEU A 34 13.81 10.24 8.81
C LEU A 34 13.79 9.75 7.36
N HIS A 35 12.59 9.66 6.76
CA HIS A 35 12.43 9.36 5.33
C HIS A 35 13.22 10.32 4.43
N LYS A 36 13.37 11.60 4.82
CA LYS A 36 14.12 12.62 4.05
C LYS A 36 15.60 12.29 3.89
N LEU A 37 16.15 11.43 4.76
CA LEU A 37 17.52 10.92 4.63
C LEU A 37 17.65 9.84 3.54
N LEU A 38 16.54 9.23 3.14
CA LEU A 38 16.50 8.09 2.23
C LEU A 38 15.79 8.40 0.91
N THR A 39 14.97 9.44 0.89
CA THR A 39 14.14 9.82 -0.27
C THR A 39 14.48 11.22 -0.72
N HIS A 40 14.42 11.44 -2.02
CA HIS A 40 14.38 12.78 -2.59
C HIS A 40 12.91 13.15 -2.83
N THR A 41 12.55 14.39 -2.55
CA THR A 41 11.23 14.90 -2.92
C THR A 41 11.11 14.82 -4.44
N PRO A 42 10.12 14.12 -5.00
CA PRO A 42 9.94 14.07 -6.44
C PRO A 42 9.72 15.50 -6.96
N PRO A 43 10.19 15.83 -8.17
CA PRO A 43 9.86 17.10 -8.79
C PRO A 43 8.34 17.20 -8.94
N GLU A 44 7.82 18.42 -8.83
CA GLU A 44 6.43 18.69 -9.19
C GLU A 44 6.29 18.49 -10.70
N ASP A 45 5.52 17.49 -11.06
CA ASP A 45 5.21 17.16 -12.46
C ASP A 45 3.71 16.83 -12.54
N PRO A 46 2.84 17.84 -12.35
CA PRO A 46 1.41 17.60 -12.28
C PRO A 46 0.88 17.20 -13.66
N VAL A 47 0.05 16.17 -13.67
CA VAL A 47 -0.63 15.66 -14.86
C VAL A 47 -2.13 15.58 -14.60
N GLU A 48 -2.92 15.89 -15.62
CA GLU A 48 -4.38 15.72 -15.57
C GLU A 48 -4.78 14.53 -16.44
N VAL A 49 -5.49 13.58 -15.83
CA VAL A 49 -6.02 12.39 -16.51
C VAL A 49 -7.48 12.20 -16.10
N MET A 50 -8.37 12.10 -17.09
CA MET A 50 -9.83 11.95 -16.86
C MET A 50 -10.44 12.99 -15.91
N GLY A 51 -9.96 14.25 -15.99
CA GLY A 51 -10.42 15.34 -15.14
C GLY A 51 -9.90 15.31 -13.70
N ILE A 52 -8.97 14.40 -13.38
CA ILE A 52 -8.32 14.30 -12.08
C ILE A 52 -6.89 14.82 -12.20
N ARG A 53 -6.53 15.79 -11.35
CA ARG A 53 -5.16 16.32 -11.29
C ARG A 53 -4.33 15.50 -10.30
N PHE A 54 -3.26 14.91 -10.80
CA PHE A 54 -2.25 14.20 -10.02
C PHE A 54 -1.05 15.12 -9.78
N PRO A 55 -0.49 15.20 -8.56
CA PRO A 55 0.67 16.05 -8.26
C PRO A 55 1.94 15.63 -9.01
N ASN A 56 2.07 14.35 -9.30
CA ASN A 56 3.12 13.74 -10.10
C ASN A 56 2.66 12.39 -10.66
N THR A 57 3.46 11.81 -11.55
CA THR A 57 3.15 10.56 -12.26
C THR A 57 3.48 9.30 -11.47
N ILE A 58 4.03 9.42 -10.25
CA ILE A 58 4.44 8.27 -9.43
C ILE A 58 3.33 7.90 -8.45
N GLY A 59 2.84 6.68 -8.55
CA GLY A 59 1.80 6.15 -7.65
C GLY A 59 2.15 4.83 -7.01
N LEU A 60 1.53 4.58 -5.85
CA LEU A 60 1.56 3.29 -5.17
C LEU A 60 0.37 2.46 -5.60
N ALA A 61 0.63 1.29 -6.18
CA ALA A 61 -0.41 0.35 -6.56
C ALA A 61 -1.01 -0.39 -5.35
N ALA A 62 -2.25 -0.85 -5.49
CA ALA A 62 -2.92 -1.70 -4.51
C ALA A 62 -2.08 -2.94 -4.14
N GLY A 63 -2.23 -3.38 -2.89
CA GLY A 63 -1.53 -4.55 -2.34
C GLY A 63 -0.43 -4.23 -1.34
N MET A 64 0.11 -3.02 -1.33
CA MET A 64 1.09 -2.57 -0.34
C MET A 64 0.39 -2.11 0.94
N ASP A 65 -0.54 -1.16 0.85
CA ASP A 65 -1.37 -0.69 1.96
C ASP A 65 -2.81 -1.20 1.77
N LYS A 66 -3.04 -2.45 2.15
CA LYS A 66 -4.32 -3.12 1.84
C LYS A 66 -5.50 -2.51 2.59
N ASP A 67 -5.26 -2.07 3.81
CA ASP A 67 -6.29 -1.61 4.73
C ASP A 67 -6.30 -0.09 4.92
N GLY A 68 -5.50 0.65 4.11
CA GLY A 68 -5.46 2.11 4.11
C GLY A 68 -4.92 2.73 5.41
N GLU A 69 -4.01 2.04 6.06
CA GLU A 69 -3.45 2.47 7.35
C GLU A 69 -2.34 3.52 7.22
N ARG A 70 -1.63 3.55 6.08
CA ARG A 70 -0.37 4.30 5.91
C ARG A 70 -0.39 5.29 4.74
N VAL A 71 -1.58 5.67 4.26
CA VAL A 71 -1.75 6.56 3.10
C VAL A 71 -0.96 7.86 3.25
N SER A 72 -1.04 8.52 4.42
CA SER A 72 -0.31 9.77 4.67
C SER A 72 1.21 9.58 4.70
N ALA A 73 1.67 8.43 5.20
CA ALA A 73 3.09 8.11 5.23
C ALA A 73 3.64 7.87 3.81
N PHE A 74 2.90 7.17 2.95
CA PHE A 74 3.27 7.03 1.54
C PHE A 74 3.26 8.38 0.80
N GLY A 75 2.30 9.25 1.11
CA GLY A 75 2.32 10.62 0.60
C GLY A 75 3.56 11.40 1.05
N ALA A 76 4.04 11.21 2.29
CA ALA A 76 5.27 11.81 2.78
C ALA A 76 6.53 11.26 2.06
N LEU A 77 6.49 10.04 1.55
CA LEU A 77 7.54 9.47 0.70
C LEU A 77 7.54 10.05 -0.73
N GLY A 78 6.52 10.83 -1.10
CA GLY A 78 6.46 11.52 -2.39
C GLY A 78 5.51 10.91 -3.43
N PHE A 79 4.73 9.90 -3.09
CA PHE A 79 3.72 9.37 -4.02
C PHE A 79 2.63 10.42 -4.27
N GLY A 80 2.34 10.71 -5.54
CA GLY A 80 1.27 11.62 -5.97
C GLY A 80 -0.11 10.98 -5.88
N HIS A 81 -0.17 9.64 -6.00
CA HIS A 81 -1.38 8.87 -5.74
C HIS A 81 -1.07 7.57 -5.01
N VAL A 82 -2.04 7.10 -4.24
CA VAL A 82 -1.95 5.85 -3.50
C VAL A 82 -3.24 5.08 -3.74
N GLU A 83 -3.13 3.86 -4.23
CA GLU A 83 -4.25 2.93 -4.35
C GLU A 83 -4.17 1.92 -3.20
N ILE A 84 -5.22 1.89 -2.38
CA ILE A 84 -5.36 0.93 -1.27
C ILE A 84 -6.16 -0.29 -1.70
N GLY A 85 -6.10 -1.35 -0.94
CA GLY A 85 -6.87 -2.59 -1.20
C GLY A 85 -5.99 -3.75 -1.68
N THR A 86 -6.62 -4.80 -2.19
CA THR A 86 -8.04 -4.97 -2.52
C THR A 86 -8.88 -5.09 -1.25
N ILE A 87 -9.95 -4.31 -1.17
CA ILE A 87 -10.91 -4.30 -0.06
C ILE A 87 -12.10 -5.17 -0.45
N THR A 88 -12.55 -6.00 0.48
CA THR A 88 -13.80 -6.76 0.34
C THR A 88 -14.84 -6.26 1.34
N PRO A 89 -16.16 -6.43 1.09
CA PRO A 89 -17.19 -5.98 2.02
C PRO A 89 -16.96 -6.49 3.46
N LEU A 90 -16.68 -7.77 3.61
CA LEU A 90 -16.35 -8.39 4.90
C LEU A 90 -14.86 -8.68 4.99
N ALA A 91 -14.30 -8.63 6.20
CA ALA A 91 -12.94 -9.08 6.47
C ALA A 91 -12.72 -10.52 6.00
N GLN A 92 -11.54 -10.80 5.46
CA GLN A 92 -11.15 -12.17 5.13
C GLN A 92 -9.64 -12.39 5.30
N PRO A 93 -9.22 -13.56 5.79
CA PRO A 93 -7.82 -13.84 6.11
C PRO A 93 -6.95 -14.04 4.86
N GLY A 94 -7.56 -14.29 3.69
CA GLY A 94 -6.86 -14.73 2.49
C GLY A 94 -6.41 -16.19 2.58
N ASN A 95 -5.45 -16.57 1.74
CA ASN A 95 -4.94 -17.93 1.67
C ASN A 95 -4.02 -18.26 2.86
N ALA A 96 -3.86 -19.57 3.14
CA ALA A 96 -2.94 -20.05 4.17
C ALA A 96 -1.48 -19.65 3.86
N LYS A 97 -0.73 -19.33 4.92
CA LYS A 97 0.71 -19.04 4.85
C LYS A 97 1.53 -20.33 4.75
N PRO A 98 2.69 -20.33 4.07
CA PRO A 98 3.31 -19.22 3.35
C PRO A 98 2.60 -18.96 2.02
N ARG A 99 2.45 -17.68 1.64
CA ARG A 99 1.70 -17.24 0.48
C ARG A 99 2.36 -16.12 -0.34
N CYS A 100 3.60 -15.77 0.04
CA CYS A 100 4.43 -14.79 -0.66
C CYS A 100 5.88 -15.29 -0.70
N PHE A 101 6.48 -15.31 -1.88
CA PHE A 101 7.79 -15.92 -2.13
C PHE A 101 8.64 -14.99 -2.99
N ARG A 102 9.91 -14.79 -2.62
CA ARG A 102 10.88 -14.08 -3.44
C ARG A 102 11.55 -15.04 -4.41
N VAL A 103 11.66 -14.61 -5.66
CA VAL A 103 12.45 -15.29 -6.69
C VAL A 103 13.70 -14.44 -6.93
N ILE A 104 14.68 -14.56 -6.04
CA ILE A 104 15.86 -13.68 -5.98
C ILE A 104 16.62 -13.62 -7.32
N PRO A 105 16.88 -14.74 -8.03
CA PRO A 105 17.60 -14.70 -9.31
C PRO A 105 16.86 -13.93 -10.42
N ALA A 106 15.53 -13.87 -10.35
CA ALA A 106 14.68 -13.18 -11.31
C ALA A 106 14.22 -11.79 -10.80
N GLU A 107 14.73 -11.34 -9.64
CA GLU A 107 14.30 -10.11 -8.96
C GLU A 107 12.77 -9.97 -8.85
N GLY A 108 12.07 -11.10 -8.70
CA GLY A 108 10.62 -11.20 -8.74
C GLY A 108 10.00 -11.64 -7.41
N ILE A 109 8.68 -11.49 -7.33
CA ILE A 109 7.84 -11.97 -6.22
C ILE A 109 6.69 -12.77 -6.82
N ILE A 110 6.47 -13.98 -6.27
CA ILE A 110 5.28 -14.78 -6.55
C ILE A 110 4.41 -14.77 -5.30
N ASN A 111 3.12 -14.54 -5.46
CA ASN A 111 2.21 -14.58 -4.33
C ASN A 111 0.87 -15.24 -4.68
N ARG A 112 0.18 -15.68 -3.62
CA ARG A 112 -1.19 -16.17 -3.63
C ARG A 112 -1.93 -15.62 -2.40
N MET A 113 -1.95 -14.30 -2.22
CA MET A 113 -2.43 -13.65 -1.00
C MET A 113 -3.91 -13.94 -0.72
N GLY A 114 -4.76 -13.98 -1.74
CA GLY A 114 -6.19 -14.28 -1.58
C GLY A 114 -7.00 -13.12 -1.01
N PHE A 115 -6.60 -11.87 -1.32
CA PHE A 115 -7.28 -10.64 -0.91
C PHE A 115 -7.50 -10.54 0.62
N ASN A 116 -6.46 -10.86 1.41
CA ASN A 116 -6.50 -10.67 2.85
C ASN A 116 -6.66 -9.18 3.18
N ASN A 117 -7.69 -8.84 3.92
CA ASN A 117 -8.02 -7.48 4.36
C ASN A 117 -8.98 -7.50 5.55
N GLU A 118 -9.11 -6.36 6.23
CA GLU A 118 -9.95 -6.22 7.43
C GLU A 118 -11.39 -5.79 7.16
N GLY A 119 -11.80 -5.75 5.89
CA GLY A 119 -13.15 -5.38 5.47
C GLY A 119 -13.39 -3.87 5.42
N CYS A 120 -14.46 -3.47 4.75
CA CYS A 120 -14.71 -2.09 4.40
C CYS A 120 -14.91 -1.19 5.63
N ASP A 121 -15.57 -1.66 6.70
CA ASP A 121 -15.80 -0.88 7.92
C ASP A 121 -14.51 -0.47 8.65
N LYS A 122 -13.53 -1.36 8.68
CA LYS A 122 -12.23 -1.06 9.28
C LYS A 122 -11.44 -0.09 8.42
N VAL A 123 -11.44 -0.30 7.11
CA VAL A 123 -10.77 0.58 6.14
C VAL A 123 -11.33 2.00 6.21
N LEU A 124 -12.65 2.18 6.29
CA LEU A 124 -13.26 3.50 6.46
C LEU A 124 -12.77 4.23 7.72
N LYS A 125 -12.53 3.50 8.81
CA LYS A 125 -11.94 4.08 10.03
C LYS A 125 -10.49 4.51 9.82
N ASN A 126 -9.71 3.68 9.13
CA ASN A 126 -8.30 3.95 8.83
C ASN A 126 -8.13 5.17 7.92
N LEU A 127 -9.03 5.34 6.93
CA LEU A 127 -8.98 6.44 5.96
C LEU A 127 -9.16 7.84 6.55
N LYS A 128 -9.61 7.98 7.80
CA LYS A 128 -9.59 9.27 8.51
C LYS A 128 -8.19 9.86 8.62
N SER A 129 -7.16 9.01 8.64
CA SER A 129 -5.75 9.43 8.63
C SER A 129 -5.27 9.92 7.27
N ALA A 130 -5.99 9.64 6.17
CA ALA A 130 -5.63 10.02 4.82
C ALA A 130 -5.91 11.49 4.47
N ASP A 131 -6.58 12.24 5.34
CA ASP A 131 -6.97 13.62 5.06
C ASP A 131 -5.76 14.52 4.82
N ALA A 132 -4.67 14.35 5.57
CA ALA A 132 -3.44 15.10 5.36
C ALA A 132 -2.83 14.88 3.97
N PHE A 133 -2.97 13.69 3.40
CA PHE A 133 -2.53 13.38 2.05
C PHE A 133 -3.40 14.09 0.99
N LYS A 134 -4.73 14.01 1.14
CA LYS A 134 -5.69 14.67 0.24
C LYS A 134 -5.56 16.19 0.27
N LEU A 135 -5.36 16.80 1.45
CA LEU A 135 -5.15 18.23 1.59
C LEU A 135 -3.91 18.76 0.85
N ARG A 136 -2.92 17.88 0.59
CA ARG A 136 -1.73 18.20 -0.22
C ARG A 136 -1.94 17.93 -1.72
N GLY A 137 -3.17 17.63 -2.15
CA GLY A 137 -3.50 17.32 -3.54
C GLY A 137 -3.23 15.87 -3.93
N GLY A 138 -2.92 15.01 -2.99
CA GLY A 138 -2.74 13.57 -3.24
C GLY A 138 -4.05 12.90 -3.66
N VAL A 139 -3.97 11.97 -4.61
CA VAL A 139 -5.13 11.23 -5.12
C VAL A 139 -5.20 9.86 -4.47
N LEU A 140 -6.32 9.56 -3.81
CA LEU A 140 -6.59 8.26 -3.21
C LEU A 140 -7.44 7.39 -4.13
N GLY A 141 -6.89 6.27 -4.57
CA GLY A 141 -7.58 5.20 -5.27
C GLY A 141 -7.99 4.07 -4.32
N ILE A 142 -9.07 3.38 -4.64
CA ILE A 142 -9.57 2.23 -3.87
C ILE A 142 -9.79 1.06 -4.80
N ASN A 143 -9.06 -0.03 -4.58
CA ASN A 143 -9.27 -1.30 -5.27
C ASN A 143 -10.31 -2.12 -4.52
N ILE A 144 -11.39 -2.51 -5.20
CA ILE A 144 -12.55 -3.18 -4.60
C ILE A 144 -12.67 -4.58 -5.18
N GLY A 145 -12.90 -5.55 -4.31
CA GLY A 145 -13.14 -6.95 -4.68
C GLY A 145 -14.31 -7.59 -3.95
N LYS A 146 -14.80 -8.70 -4.49
CA LYS A 146 -15.78 -9.54 -3.80
C LYS A 146 -15.11 -10.43 -2.75
N ASN A 147 -15.83 -10.82 -1.72
CA ASN A 147 -15.36 -11.85 -0.80
C ASN A 147 -15.20 -13.21 -1.51
N ALA A 148 -14.30 -14.04 -1.03
CA ALA A 148 -14.04 -15.37 -1.60
C ALA A 148 -15.29 -16.25 -1.63
N VAL A 149 -16.16 -16.14 -0.62
CA VAL A 149 -17.41 -16.91 -0.49
C VAL A 149 -18.57 -16.35 -1.32
N THR A 150 -18.44 -15.15 -1.88
CA THR A 150 -19.49 -14.53 -2.70
C THR A 150 -19.49 -15.16 -4.10
N GLN A 151 -20.62 -15.66 -4.55
CA GLN A 151 -20.76 -16.19 -5.90
C GLN A 151 -20.66 -15.08 -6.96
N ILE A 152 -20.09 -15.40 -8.13
CA ILE A 152 -20.07 -14.50 -9.29
C ILE A 152 -21.53 -14.23 -9.72
N GLY A 153 -21.85 -12.95 -9.96
CA GLY A 153 -23.21 -12.52 -10.31
C GLY A 153 -24.08 -12.09 -9.11
N ARG A 154 -23.61 -12.30 -7.86
CA ARG A 154 -24.25 -11.79 -6.64
C ARG A 154 -23.46 -10.68 -5.95
N ALA A 155 -22.43 -10.18 -6.58
CA ALA A 155 -21.57 -9.13 -6.02
C ALA A 155 -22.23 -7.73 -5.98
N HIS A 156 -23.42 -7.59 -6.55
CA HIS A 156 -24.14 -6.32 -6.67
C HIS A 156 -25.44 -6.27 -5.84
N VAL A 157 -25.58 -7.16 -4.86
CA VAL A 157 -26.76 -7.18 -3.97
C VAL A 157 -26.37 -6.64 -2.61
#